data_51761306756b8716c31dbc99ea0dd155
#
_entry.id   51761306756b8716c31dbc99ea0dd155
#
_cell.length_a   1.000
_cell.length_b   1.000
_cell.length_c   1.000
_cell.angle_alpha   90.00
_cell.angle_beta   90.00
_cell.angle_gamma   90.00
#
_symmetry.space_group_name_H-M   'P 1'
#
loop_
_entity.id
_entity.type
_entity.pdbx_description
1 polymer ?
#
loop_
_entity_poly.entity_id
_entity_poly.type
_entity_poly.pdbx_seq_one_letter_code
_entity_poly.pdbx_strand_id
1 'polypeptide(L)'
;MIVLQKKSVTLYFENIEPENMENNNQQISIDLPADVADGVYSNLAIISHSNSEFIVDFARMMPGTPKAKVMSRVILTPEHAKKLLGALQDNIQKYEQNNGPIKITQNIYLLVYICLG
;
A
#
# COMPACT_ATOMS: atom_id res chain seq x y z
N MET A 1 10.70 9.39 0.83
CA MET A 1 9.52 9.95 0.14
C MET A 1 9.70 9.76 -1.35
N ILE A 2 8.83 8.96 -1.93
CA ILE A 2 8.84 8.77 -3.38
C ILE A 2 8.07 9.93 -3.98
N VAL A 3 8.77 10.85 -4.62
CA VAL A 3 8.13 11.90 -5.41
C VAL A 3 7.81 11.29 -6.77
N LEU A 4 6.55 10.95 -6.98
CA LEU A 4 6.06 10.50 -8.26
C LEU A 4 6.00 11.67 -9.23
N GLN A 5 7.06 11.88 -9.97
CA GLN A 5 7.01 12.72 -11.15
C GLN A 5 6.39 11.94 -12.32
N LYS A 6 5.60 12.61 -13.09
CA LYS A 6 4.54 12.16 -14.00
C LYS A 6 4.89 11.16 -15.11
N LYS A 7 6.03 10.46 -15.24
CA LYS A 7 6.23 9.61 -16.42
C LYS A 7 6.98 8.30 -16.25
N SER A 8 7.93 8.20 -15.37
CA SER A 8 8.61 6.93 -15.07
C SER A 8 9.35 7.07 -13.75
N VAL A 9 9.19 6.10 -12.88
CA VAL A 9 9.92 6.05 -11.62
C VAL A 9 10.94 4.93 -11.73
N THR A 10 12.21 5.27 -11.53
CA THR A 10 13.26 4.27 -11.42
C THR A 10 13.45 3.95 -9.95
N LEU A 11 13.14 2.72 -9.56
CA LEU A 11 13.35 2.23 -8.21
C LEU A 11 14.69 1.50 -8.12
N TYR A 12 15.51 1.93 -7.16
CA TYR A 12 16.71 1.21 -6.77
C TYR A 12 16.37 0.38 -5.54
N PHE A 13 16.53 -0.94 -5.64
CA PHE A 13 16.45 -1.82 -4.48
C PHE A 13 17.79 -1.81 -3.75
N GLU A 14 17.87 -0.99 -2.69
CA GLU A 14 18.92 -1.12 -1.70
C GLU A 14 18.45 -2.08 -0.63
N ASN A 15 19.09 -3.19 -0.46
CA ASN A 15 18.91 -4.28 0.52
C ASN A 15 18.38 -5.57 -0.09
N ILE A 16 19.14 -6.14 -0.98
CA ILE A 16 19.09 -7.58 -1.23
C ILE A 16 19.96 -8.23 -0.15
N GLU A 17 19.44 -9.26 0.52
CA GLU A 17 20.14 -10.07 1.50
C GLU A 17 21.56 -10.41 1.03
N PRO A 18 22.57 -10.39 1.93
CA PRO A 18 23.98 -10.53 1.52
C PRO A 18 24.36 -11.90 0.92
N GLU A 19 23.44 -12.84 0.85
CA GLU A 19 23.67 -14.17 0.29
C GLU A 19 23.58 -14.24 -1.24
N ASN A 20 23.08 -13.19 -1.90
CA ASN A 20 22.97 -13.09 -3.35
C ASN A 20 23.65 -11.84 -3.89
N MET A 21 24.91 -11.62 -3.48
CA MET A 21 25.72 -10.55 -4.05
C MET A 21 26.31 -10.96 -5.42
N GLU A 22 25.47 -11.30 -6.36
CA GLU A 22 25.76 -10.95 -7.74
C GLU A 22 25.21 -9.57 -7.99
N ASN A 23 26.06 -8.66 -8.47
CA ASN A 23 25.74 -7.28 -8.81
C ASN A 23 24.56 -7.20 -9.80
N ASN A 24 23.36 -7.49 -9.33
CA ASN A 24 22.15 -7.20 -10.04
C ASN A 24 21.61 -5.87 -9.51
N ASN A 25 22.21 -4.78 -9.94
CA ASN A 25 21.51 -3.50 -9.98
C ASN A 25 20.34 -3.68 -10.96
N GLN A 26 19.31 -4.38 -10.53
CA GLN A 26 18.08 -4.49 -11.30
C GLN A 26 17.37 -3.15 -11.22
N GLN A 27 17.64 -2.35 -12.22
CA GLN A 27 16.91 -1.12 -12.45
C GLN A 27 15.56 -1.48 -13.06
N ILE A 28 14.49 -1.32 -12.28
CA ILE A 28 13.12 -1.53 -12.76
C ILE A 28 12.59 -0.18 -13.23
N SER A 29 12.24 -0.10 -14.50
CA SER A 29 11.52 1.04 -15.04
C SER A 29 10.02 0.86 -14.78
N ILE A 30 9.40 1.86 -14.16
CA ILE A 30 7.98 1.81 -13.79
C ILE A 30 7.24 2.88 -14.58
N ASP A 31 6.21 2.45 -15.30
CA ASP A 31 5.29 3.33 -15.99
C ASP A 31 4.09 3.65 -15.09
N LEU A 32 3.74 4.91 -15.00
CA LEU A 32 2.54 5.38 -14.32
C LEU A 32 1.56 5.94 -15.35
N PRO A 33 0.56 5.14 -15.76
CA PRO A 33 -0.45 5.60 -16.70
C PRO A 33 -1.20 6.84 -16.20
N ALA A 34 -1.59 7.71 -17.12
CA ALA A 34 -2.23 8.97 -16.76
C ALA A 34 -3.58 8.80 -16.02
N ASP A 35 -4.32 7.75 -16.36
CA ASP A 35 -5.59 7.41 -15.72
C ASP A 35 -5.42 6.86 -14.29
N VAL A 36 -4.26 6.30 -13.99
CA VAL A 36 -3.91 5.79 -12.65
C VAL A 36 -3.24 6.88 -11.79
N ALA A 37 -2.57 7.83 -12.43
CA ALA A 37 -1.76 8.87 -11.76
C ALA A 37 -2.58 9.78 -10.83
N ASP A 38 -3.87 9.98 -11.10
CA ASP A 38 -4.76 10.78 -10.25
C ASP A 38 -5.00 10.15 -8.89
N GLY A 39 -4.81 8.84 -8.80
CA GLY A 39 -4.99 8.09 -7.57
C GLY A 39 -6.45 7.87 -7.18
N VAL A 40 -6.62 7.15 -6.10
CA VAL A 40 -7.93 6.83 -5.53
C VAL A 40 -7.91 7.17 -4.04
N TYR A 41 -8.86 7.97 -3.58
CA TYR A 41 -9.01 8.23 -2.16
C TYR A 41 -9.67 7.03 -1.48
N SER A 42 -9.09 6.58 -0.38
CA SER A 42 -9.63 5.51 0.46
C SER A 42 -9.46 5.86 1.93
N ASN A 43 -10.50 5.61 2.70
CA ASN A 43 -10.48 5.74 4.16
C ASN A 43 -10.91 4.46 4.89
N LEU A 44 -11.12 3.39 4.13
CA LEU A 44 -11.46 2.06 4.66
C LEU A 44 -10.77 1.01 3.80
N ALA A 45 -10.17 0.02 4.44
CA ALA A 45 -9.64 -1.14 3.74
C ALA A 45 -10.25 -2.42 4.29
N ILE A 46 -10.69 -3.28 3.41
CA ILE A 46 -11.21 -4.62 3.73
C ILE A 46 -10.22 -5.64 3.20
N ILE A 47 -9.70 -6.46 4.10
CA ILE A 47 -8.66 -7.44 3.75
C ILE A 47 -9.23 -8.84 3.96
N SER A 48 -9.16 -9.64 2.92
CA SER A 48 -9.47 -11.07 2.96
C SER A 48 -8.34 -11.89 2.36
N HIS A 49 -8.30 -13.16 2.67
CA HIS A 49 -7.27 -14.04 2.14
C HIS A 49 -7.78 -15.46 1.91
N SER A 50 -7.12 -16.15 0.99
CA SER A 50 -7.17 -17.57 0.79
C SER A 50 -5.78 -18.18 1.00
N ASN A 51 -5.60 -19.45 0.65
CA ASN A 51 -4.27 -20.08 0.71
C ASN A 51 -3.27 -19.49 -0.29
N SER A 52 -3.74 -18.86 -1.34
CA SER A 52 -2.92 -18.42 -2.47
C SER A 52 -2.86 -16.91 -2.66
N GLU A 53 -3.81 -16.16 -2.09
CA GLU A 53 -3.98 -14.75 -2.40
C GLU A 53 -4.42 -13.95 -1.18
N PHE A 54 -4.02 -12.68 -1.16
CA PHE A 54 -4.62 -11.63 -0.33
C PHE A 54 -5.38 -10.68 -1.24
N ILE A 55 -6.58 -10.32 -0.82
CA ILE A 55 -7.42 -9.33 -1.52
C ILE A 55 -7.56 -8.13 -0.60
N VAL A 56 -7.15 -6.97 -1.09
CA VAL A 56 -7.30 -5.69 -0.38
C VAL A 56 -8.27 -4.84 -1.17
N ASP A 57 -9.43 -4.58 -0.58
CA ASP A 57 -10.44 -3.69 -1.12
C ASP A 57 -10.31 -2.32 -0.46
N PHE A 58 -9.89 -1.34 -1.22
CA PHE A 58 -9.84 0.04 -0.76
C PHE A 58 -11.19 0.70 -1.02
N ALA A 59 -11.84 1.10 0.05
CA ALA A 59 -13.18 1.65 0.01
C ALA A 59 -13.20 3.10 0.51
N ARG A 60 -14.24 3.80 0.13
CA ARG A 60 -14.51 5.16 0.57
C ARG A 60 -15.85 5.23 1.27
N MET A 61 -15.81 5.72 2.50
CA MET A 61 -17.01 6.12 3.23
C MET A 61 -17.16 7.65 3.16
N MET A 62 -18.34 8.09 2.78
CA MET A 62 -18.67 9.52 2.71
C MET A 62 -19.77 9.84 3.70
N PRO A 63 -19.73 11.02 4.37
CA PRO A 63 -20.84 11.47 5.19
C PRO A 63 -22.14 11.54 4.39
N GLY A 64 -23.22 11.02 4.95
CA GLY A 64 -24.54 11.04 4.31
C GLY A 64 -24.81 9.92 3.31
N THR A 65 -23.83 9.05 3.02
CA THR A 65 -24.04 7.86 2.21
C THR A 65 -24.10 6.61 3.10
N PRO A 66 -25.16 5.80 3.00
CA PRO A 66 -25.34 4.65 3.90
C PRO A 66 -24.42 3.46 3.59
N LYS A 67 -23.72 3.48 2.47
CA LYS A 67 -22.85 2.37 2.03
C LYS A 67 -21.46 2.87 1.68
N ALA A 68 -20.44 2.15 2.16
CA ALA A 68 -19.09 2.31 1.66
C ALA A 68 -18.99 1.78 0.21
N LYS A 69 -18.25 2.49 -0.61
CA LYS A 69 -18.00 2.09 -1.99
C LYS A 69 -16.56 1.60 -2.14
N VAL A 70 -16.39 0.40 -2.66
CA VAL A 70 -15.05 -0.09 -3.05
C VAL A 70 -14.60 0.66 -4.30
N MET A 71 -13.48 1.33 -4.17
CA MET A 71 -12.88 2.14 -5.24
C MET A 71 -11.82 1.38 -6.01
N SER A 72 -11.11 0.47 -5.36
CA SER A 72 -10.05 -0.32 -5.97
C SER A 72 -9.90 -1.64 -5.23
N ARG A 73 -9.75 -2.71 -5.99
CA ARG A 73 -9.43 -4.04 -5.46
C ARG A 73 -8.04 -4.44 -5.94
N VAL A 74 -7.17 -4.79 -5.02
CA VAL A 74 -5.82 -5.23 -5.31
C VAL A 74 -5.64 -6.66 -4.82
N ILE A 75 -5.14 -7.52 -5.68
CA ILE A 75 -4.87 -8.92 -5.37
C ILE A 75 -3.36 -9.08 -5.25
N LEU A 76 -2.92 -9.62 -4.12
CA LEU A 76 -1.52 -9.78 -3.77
C LEU A 76 -1.19 -11.25 -3.54
N THR A 77 0.03 -11.65 -3.92
CA THR A 77 0.58 -12.91 -3.42
C THR A 77 0.84 -12.78 -1.91
N PRO A 78 0.82 -13.89 -1.15
CA PRO A 78 1.14 -13.86 0.28
C PRO A 78 2.51 -13.25 0.58
N GLU A 79 3.51 -13.57 -0.22
CA GLU A 79 4.85 -13.02 -0.10
C GLU A 79 4.84 -11.49 -0.30
N HIS A 80 4.16 -11.02 -1.32
CA HIS A 80 4.07 -9.58 -1.59
C HIS A 80 3.30 -8.84 -0.50
N ALA A 81 2.23 -9.42 0.02
CA ALA A 81 1.48 -8.84 1.13
C ALA A 81 2.38 -8.65 2.38
N LYS A 82 3.22 -9.64 2.67
CA LYS A 82 4.17 -9.54 3.78
C LYS A 82 5.24 -8.49 3.56
N LYS A 83 5.78 -8.41 2.36
CA LYS A 83 6.75 -7.35 1.97
C LYS A 83 6.13 -5.97 2.03
N LEU A 84 4.89 -5.83 1.56
CA LEU A 84 4.16 -4.57 1.62
C LEU A 84 3.94 -4.09 3.06
N LEU A 85 3.59 -4.99 3.96
CA LEU A 85 3.46 -4.66 5.39
C LEU A 85 4.75 -4.04 5.94
N GLY A 86 5.89 -4.68 5.68
CA GLY A 86 7.20 -4.18 6.14
C GLY A 86 7.54 -2.82 5.53
N ALA A 87 7.33 -2.67 4.24
CA ALA A 87 7.60 -1.42 3.53
C ALA A 87 6.70 -0.27 4.02
N LEU A 88 5.43 -0.54 4.26
CA LEU A 88 4.49 0.44 4.78
C LEU A 88 4.87 0.86 6.21
N GLN A 89 5.21 -0.12 7.05
CA GLN A 89 5.67 0.15 8.42
C GLN A 89 6.91 1.05 8.44
N ASP A 90 7.89 0.78 7.59
CA ASP A 90 9.10 1.59 7.46
C ASP A 90 8.79 3.02 7.00
N ASN A 91 7.91 3.17 6.02
CA ASN A 91 7.50 4.49 5.55
C ASN A 91 6.71 5.28 6.60
N ILE A 92 5.85 4.63 7.36
CA ILE A 92 5.14 5.27 8.48
C ILE A 92 6.13 5.75 9.53
N GLN A 93 7.12 4.94 9.86
CA GLN A 93 8.14 5.30 10.84
C GLN A 93 8.93 6.54 10.37
N LYS A 94 9.34 6.60 9.12
CA LYS A 94 10.03 7.75 8.53
C LYS A 94 9.15 9.01 8.54
N TYR A 95 7.87 8.85 8.24
CA TYR A 95 6.91 9.95 8.32
C TYR A 95 6.81 10.51 9.74
N GLU A 96 6.68 9.63 10.73
CA GLU A 96 6.54 10.04 12.13
C GLU A 96 7.81 10.69 12.69
N GLN A 97 8.99 10.29 12.21
CA GLN A 97 10.24 10.94 12.58
C GLN A 97 10.31 12.41 12.11
N ASN A 98 9.72 12.72 10.98
CA ASN A 98 9.75 14.06 10.39
C ASN A 98 8.53 14.92 10.77
N ASN A 99 7.40 14.31 11.07
CA ASN A 99 6.12 15.01 11.24
C ASN A 99 5.47 14.76 12.61
N GLY A 100 6.11 13.96 13.47
CA GLY A 100 5.55 13.55 14.75
C GLY A 100 4.59 12.35 14.62
N PRO A 101 4.20 11.77 15.76
CA PRO A 101 3.39 10.56 15.77
C PRO A 101 2.02 10.78 15.13
N ILE A 102 1.60 9.79 14.36
CA ILE A 102 0.26 9.74 13.77
C ILE A 102 -0.75 9.46 14.88
N LYS A 103 -1.69 10.36 15.07
CA LYS A 103 -2.78 10.15 16.05
C LYS A 103 -3.86 9.29 15.44
N ILE A 104 -4.09 8.13 16.04
CA ILE A 104 -5.20 7.27 15.67
C ILE A 104 -6.39 7.64 16.53
N THR A 105 -7.41 8.22 15.91
CA THR A 105 -8.68 8.47 16.58
C THR A 105 -9.43 7.15 16.69
N GLN A 106 -9.94 6.81 17.88
CA GLN A 106 -10.76 5.62 18.09
C GLN A 106 -12.15 5.79 17.47
N ASN A 107 -12.19 6.08 16.18
CA ASN A 107 -13.43 6.08 15.46
C ASN A 107 -13.60 4.69 14.86
N ILE A 108 -14.53 3.92 15.43
CA ILE A 108 -14.86 2.55 15.00
C ILE A 108 -15.23 2.46 13.50
N TYR A 109 -15.40 3.56 12.83
CA TYR A 109 -15.70 3.63 11.40
C TYR A 109 -14.46 3.63 10.50
N LEU A 110 -13.26 3.61 11.06
CA LEU A 110 -11.99 3.58 10.31
C LEU A 110 -11.27 2.24 10.49
N LEU A 111 -12.02 1.18 10.65
CA LEU A 111 -11.46 -0.14 10.85
C LEU A 111 -10.99 -0.75 9.54
N VAL A 112 -9.77 -1.27 9.59
CA VAL A 112 -9.35 -2.29 8.65
C VAL A 112 -10.14 -3.55 8.99
N TYR A 113 -11.17 -3.86 8.21
CA TYR A 113 -11.92 -5.09 8.37
C TYR A 113 -11.09 -6.26 7.85
N ILE A 114 -10.74 -7.16 8.75
CA ILE A 114 -10.17 -8.44 8.39
C ILE A 114 -11.34 -9.41 8.27
N CYS A 115 -11.73 -9.72 7.05
CA CYS A 115 -12.62 -10.85 6.81
C CYS A 115 -11.78 -12.12 6.85
N LEU A 116 -11.98 -12.91 7.89
CA LEU A 116 -11.50 -14.29 7.92
C LEU A 116 -12.36 -15.09 6.93
N GLY A 117 -11.82 -15.30 5.76
CA GLY A 117 -12.44 -16.17 4.77
C GLY A 117 -12.19 -17.64 5.03
#